data_6ee02f9c713b99ee5375421681632a7f
#
_entry.id   6ee02f9c713b99ee5375421681632a7f
#
_cell.length_a   1.000
_cell.length_b   1.000
_cell.length_c   1.000
_cell.angle_alpha   90.00
_cell.angle_beta   90.00
_cell.angle_gamma   90.00
#
_symmetry.space_group_name_H-M   'P 1'
#
loop_
_entity.id
_entity.type
_entity.pdbx_description
1 polymer ?
#
loop_
_entity_poly.entity_id
_entity_poly.type
_entity_poly.pdbx_seq_one_letter_code
_entity_poly.pdbx_strand_id
1 'polypeptide(L)'
;MPILWLTAKIADSAKQREVRQAMQLVALELRDNLQVIQDYKWMYNDEKRVAYRLKEHDFSLDGLPADTVAYYTRRITGSMGKPYRFLTDALEMFKMTGIASDIADKQIVIDLLRCYNELGAFDNSMNIYYDQRMKAILPEQMGETLWSADTNIDKAFGKMLASKKVRNWLGMIPRAFDSHYFETNEEKLETMIAELEKRYQ
;
A
#
# COMPACT_ATOMS: atom_id res chain seq x y z
N MET A 1 -29.16 -37.82 30.85
CA MET A 1 -28.02 -37.80 29.88
C MET A 1 -28.27 -37.04 28.57
N PRO A 2 -29.48 -36.85 28.00
CA PRO A 2 -29.66 -36.10 26.75
C PRO A 2 -29.38 -34.58 26.84
N ILE A 3 -29.56 -33.93 27.98
CA ILE A 3 -29.43 -32.46 28.13
C ILE A 3 -27.97 -32.00 27.99
N LEU A 4 -27.01 -32.71 28.58
CA LEU A 4 -25.59 -32.37 28.51
C LEU A 4 -25.03 -32.47 27.09
N TRP A 5 -25.49 -33.43 26.31
CA TRP A 5 -25.10 -33.57 24.90
C TRP A 5 -25.67 -32.43 24.03
N LEU A 6 -26.89 -32.03 24.28
CA LEU A 6 -27.56 -30.93 23.57
C LEU A 6 -26.87 -29.59 23.86
N THR A 7 -26.54 -29.31 25.12
CA THR A 7 -25.80 -28.08 25.49
C THR A 7 -24.41 -28.02 24.92
N ALA A 8 -23.67 -29.15 24.89
CA ALA A 8 -22.36 -29.22 24.22
C ALA A 8 -22.45 -28.95 22.71
N LYS A 9 -23.46 -29.51 22.02
CA LYS A 9 -23.67 -29.29 20.59
C LYS A 9 -24.07 -27.84 20.25
N ILE A 10 -24.87 -27.20 21.11
CA ILE A 10 -25.24 -25.79 20.97
C ILE A 10 -24.00 -24.89 21.16
N ALA A 11 -23.18 -25.17 22.18
CA ALA A 11 -21.95 -24.42 22.44
C ALA A 11 -20.94 -24.54 21.27
N ASP A 12 -20.77 -25.76 20.71
CA ASP A 12 -19.90 -26.00 19.57
C ASP A 12 -20.40 -25.25 18.31
N SER A 13 -21.72 -25.25 18.07
CA SER A 13 -22.30 -24.52 16.93
C SER A 13 -22.17 -22.99 17.07
N ALA A 14 -22.23 -22.47 18.30
CA ALA A 14 -22.01 -21.04 18.57
C ALA A 14 -20.56 -20.65 18.30
N LYS A 15 -19.61 -21.45 18.80
CA LYS A 15 -18.16 -21.26 18.51
C LYS A 15 -17.85 -21.27 17.02
N GLN A 16 -18.40 -22.21 16.27
CA GLN A 16 -18.21 -22.29 14.82
C GLN A 16 -18.74 -21.04 14.10
N ARG A 17 -19.84 -20.45 14.57
CA ARG A 17 -20.37 -19.19 14.03
C ARG A 17 -19.41 -18.02 14.31
N GLU A 18 -18.87 -17.93 15.53
CA GLU A 18 -17.91 -16.90 15.91
C GLU A 18 -16.63 -17.00 15.08
N VAL A 19 -16.08 -18.20 14.90
CA VAL A 19 -14.94 -18.45 14.00
C VAL A 19 -15.26 -17.99 12.58
N ARG A 20 -16.41 -18.38 12.04
CA ARG A 20 -16.83 -17.98 10.69
C ARG A 20 -16.90 -16.48 10.55
N GLN A 21 -17.57 -15.79 11.48
CA GLN A 21 -17.71 -14.33 11.45
C GLN A 21 -16.37 -13.63 11.53
N ALA A 22 -15.48 -14.07 12.41
CA ALA A 22 -14.14 -13.50 12.53
C ALA A 22 -13.33 -13.67 11.26
N MET A 23 -13.36 -14.85 10.62
CA MET A 23 -12.62 -15.11 9.39
C MET A 23 -13.21 -14.37 8.19
N GLN A 24 -14.52 -14.11 8.16
CA GLN A 24 -15.16 -13.24 7.17
C GLN A 24 -14.71 -11.78 7.32
N LEU A 25 -14.62 -11.27 8.55
CA LEU A 25 -14.10 -9.91 8.79
C LEU A 25 -12.64 -9.79 8.35
N VAL A 26 -11.81 -10.80 8.65
CA VAL A 26 -10.42 -10.85 8.17
C VAL A 26 -10.35 -10.86 6.65
N ALA A 27 -11.20 -11.65 5.98
CA ALA A 27 -11.22 -11.68 4.52
C ALA A 27 -11.61 -10.31 3.90
N LEU A 28 -12.56 -9.60 4.52
CA LEU A 28 -12.92 -8.24 4.11
C LEU A 28 -11.75 -7.26 4.29
N GLU A 29 -11.08 -7.28 5.45
CA GLU A 29 -9.91 -6.44 5.72
C GLU A 29 -8.77 -6.72 4.72
N LEU A 30 -8.53 -7.99 4.37
CA LEU A 30 -7.53 -8.32 3.36
C LEU A 30 -7.90 -7.82 1.95
N ARG A 31 -9.19 -7.76 1.60
CA ARG A 31 -9.65 -7.14 0.35
C ARG A 31 -9.38 -5.64 0.32
N ASP A 32 -9.65 -4.94 1.43
CA ASP A 32 -9.37 -3.52 1.53
C ASP A 32 -7.84 -3.29 1.42
N ASN A 33 -7.05 -4.15 2.04
CA ASN A 33 -5.59 -4.11 1.94
C ASN A 33 -5.08 -4.42 0.53
N LEU A 34 -5.74 -5.32 -0.20
CA LEU A 34 -5.44 -5.58 -1.62
C LEU A 34 -5.65 -4.33 -2.47
N GLN A 35 -6.75 -3.61 -2.25
CA GLN A 35 -7.00 -2.33 -2.93
C GLN A 35 -5.88 -1.33 -2.64
N VAL A 36 -5.38 -1.25 -1.42
CA VAL A 36 -4.24 -0.39 -1.06
C VAL A 36 -2.98 -0.75 -1.86
N ILE A 37 -2.67 -2.04 -2.06
CA ILE A 37 -1.54 -2.46 -2.90
C ILE A 37 -1.74 -2.02 -4.35
N GLN A 38 -2.94 -2.20 -4.90
CA GLN A 38 -3.28 -1.79 -6.26
C GLN A 38 -3.15 -0.28 -6.47
N ASP A 39 -3.57 0.51 -5.49
CA ASP A 39 -3.43 1.97 -5.50
C ASP A 39 -1.95 2.39 -5.46
N TYR A 40 -1.12 1.74 -4.64
CA TYR A 40 0.33 1.97 -4.64
C TYR A 40 0.98 1.61 -5.96
N LYS A 41 0.60 0.47 -6.56
CA LYS A 41 1.08 0.02 -7.87
C LYS A 41 0.77 1.05 -8.95
N TRP A 42 -0.48 1.54 -8.97
CA TRP A 42 -0.89 2.58 -9.91
C TRP A 42 -0.08 3.85 -9.72
N MET A 43 0.06 4.33 -8.49
CA MET A 43 0.83 5.54 -8.17
C MET A 43 2.30 5.41 -8.56
N TYR A 44 2.93 4.30 -8.21
CA TYR A 44 4.33 4.03 -8.56
C TYR A 44 4.56 3.97 -10.08
N ASN A 45 3.71 3.26 -10.80
CA ASN A 45 3.82 3.17 -12.25
C ASN A 45 3.65 4.54 -12.93
N ASP A 46 2.79 5.38 -12.39
CA ASP A 46 2.58 6.73 -12.89
C ASP A 46 3.80 7.64 -12.59
N GLU A 47 4.36 7.58 -11.38
CA GLU A 47 5.61 8.28 -11.05
C GLU A 47 6.79 7.79 -11.90
N LYS A 48 6.91 6.50 -12.10
CA LYS A 48 7.92 5.87 -12.97
C LYS A 48 7.82 6.40 -14.41
N ARG A 49 6.60 6.48 -14.95
CA ARG A 49 6.35 7.03 -16.28
C ARG A 49 6.81 8.49 -16.38
N VAL A 50 6.44 9.33 -15.40
CA VAL A 50 6.87 10.74 -15.37
C VAL A 50 8.38 10.86 -15.24
N ALA A 51 9.02 10.07 -14.39
CA ALA A 51 10.46 10.07 -14.21
C ALA A 51 11.21 9.69 -15.52
N TYR A 52 10.71 8.70 -16.26
CA TYR A 52 11.26 8.37 -17.57
C TYR A 52 11.12 9.53 -18.56
N ARG A 53 9.95 10.15 -18.66
CA ARG A 53 9.71 11.27 -19.58
C ARG A 53 10.57 12.48 -19.23
N LEU A 54 10.69 12.82 -17.95
CA LEU A 54 11.60 13.90 -17.51
C LEU A 54 13.06 13.59 -17.89
N LYS A 55 13.48 12.35 -17.73
CA LYS A 55 14.84 11.94 -18.12
C LYS A 55 15.07 12.00 -19.63
N GLU A 56 14.09 11.61 -20.46
CA GLU A 56 14.16 11.72 -21.93
C GLU A 56 14.33 13.18 -22.41
N HIS A 57 13.79 14.13 -21.63
CA HIS A 57 13.92 15.58 -21.85
C HIS A 57 15.10 16.22 -21.09
N ASP A 58 16.07 15.43 -20.62
CA ASP A 58 17.18 15.89 -19.79
C ASP A 58 16.74 16.74 -18.57
N PHE A 59 15.61 16.39 -17.98
CA PHE A 59 14.95 17.10 -16.87
C PHE A 59 14.60 18.56 -17.19
N SER A 60 14.50 18.93 -18.48
CA SER A 60 13.98 20.21 -18.94
C SER A 60 12.45 20.15 -19.13
N LEU A 61 11.79 21.28 -18.89
CA LEU A 61 10.36 21.47 -19.18
C LEU A 61 10.16 22.24 -20.50
N ASP A 62 11.24 22.66 -21.15
CA ASP A 62 11.19 23.47 -22.35
C ASP A 62 10.48 22.74 -23.49
N GLY A 63 9.54 23.42 -24.13
CA GLY A 63 8.77 22.88 -25.26
C GLY A 63 7.67 21.89 -24.87
N LEU A 64 7.49 21.58 -23.58
CA LEU A 64 6.36 20.77 -23.13
C LEU A 64 5.07 21.59 -23.05
N PRO A 65 3.91 21.00 -23.41
CA PRO A 65 2.61 21.64 -23.19
C PRO A 65 2.36 21.95 -21.70
N ALA A 66 1.70 23.08 -21.42
CA ALA A 66 1.43 23.51 -20.03
C ALA A 66 0.70 22.46 -19.20
N ASP A 67 -0.28 21.75 -19.79
CA ASP A 67 -0.99 20.65 -19.11
C ASP A 67 -0.05 19.49 -18.71
N THR A 68 0.94 19.20 -19.56
CA THR A 68 1.96 18.17 -19.28
C THR A 68 2.85 18.62 -18.11
N VAL A 69 3.28 19.88 -18.11
CA VAL A 69 4.09 20.44 -17.02
C VAL A 69 3.31 20.42 -15.71
N ALA A 70 2.06 20.89 -15.73
CA ALA A 70 1.19 20.87 -14.55
C ALA A 70 0.95 19.44 -14.01
N TYR A 71 0.78 18.46 -14.91
CA TYR A 71 0.65 17.06 -14.54
C TYR A 71 1.93 16.52 -13.88
N TYR A 72 3.12 16.76 -14.48
CA TYR A 72 4.40 16.32 -13.93
C TYR A 72 4.68 16.97 -12.57
N THR A 73 4.45 18.26 -12.48
CA THR A 73 4.58 19.00 -11.22
C THR A 73 3.74 18.36 -10.14
N ARG A 74 2.44 18.20 -10.36
CA ARG A 74 1.52 17.60 -9.39
C ARG A 74 1.92 16.17 -9.01
N ARG A 75 2.35 15.36 -9.97
CA ARG A 75 2.74 13.97 -9.71
C ARG A 75 4.01 13.89 -8.86
N ILE A 76 4.99 14.71 -9.12
CA ILE A 76 6.26 14.70 -8.39
C ILE A 76 6.17 15.42 -7.05
N THR A 77 5.41 16.51 -6.95
CA THR A 77 5.39 17.38 -5.76
C THR A 77 4.13 17.20 -4.91
N GLY A 78 3.04 16.66 -5.45
CA GLY A 78 1.70 16.78 -4.86
C GLY A 78 1.48 15.95 -3.60
N SER A 79 1.93 14.71 -3.53
CA SER A 79 1.72 13.85 -2.36
C SER A 79 3.03 13.67 -1.59
N MET A 80 3.16 14.35 -0.46
CA MET A 80 4.41 14.40 0.30
C MET A 80 4.62 13.22 1.25
N GLY A 81 3.59 12.53 1.66
CA GLY A 81 3.68 11.39 2.58
C GLY A 81 3.15 10.10 1.96
N LYS A 82 3.26 9.03 2.72
CA LYS A 82 2.63 7.76 2.39
C LYS A 82 1.09 7.94 2.42
N PRO A 83 0.38 7.76 1.28
CA PRO A 83 -1.03 8.14 1.18
C PRO A 83 -1.98 7.12 1.81
N TYR A 84 -1.56 5.86 1.92
CA TYR A 84 -2.41 4.75 2.36
C TYR A 84 -1.81 4.04 3.57
N ARG A 85 -2.69 3.42 4.36
CA ARG A 85 -2.33 2.55 5.48
C ARG A 85 -3.02 1.21 5.32
N PHE A 86 -2.35 0.14 5.73
CA PHE A 86 -2.98 -1.16 5.84
C PHE A 86 -3.83 -1.24 7.10
N LEU A 87 -4.95 -1.93 6.98
CA LEU A 87 -5.83 -2.23 8.10
C LEU A 87 -5.37 -3.51 8.79
N THR A 88 -5.46 -3.53 10.11
CA THR A 88 -5.12 -4.68 10.96
C THR A 88 -6.13 -4.90 12.08
N ASP A 89 -7.26 -4.21 12.06
CA ASP A 89 -8.25 -4.23 13.14
C ASP A 89 -8.91 -5.61 13.28
N ALA A 90 -9.25 -6.25 12.16
CA ALA A 90 -9.82 -7.60 12.17
C ALA A 90 -8.80 -8.64 12.64
N LEU A 91 -7.52 -8.50 12.26
CA LEU A 91 -6.43 -9.34 12.77
C LEU A 91 -6.25 -9.17 14.28
N GLU A 92 -6.26 -7.95 14.78
CA GLU A 92 -6.12 -7.70 16.21
C GLU A 92 -7.32 -8.26 17.01
N MET A 93 -8.55 -8.06 16.53
CA MET A 93 -9.73 -8.72 17.10
C MET A 93 -9.59 -10.24 17.10
N PHE A 94 -9.16 -10.83 16.00
CA PHE A 94 -8.92 -12.27 15.87
C PHE A 94 -7.91 -12.78 16.92
N LYS A 95 -6.82 -12.05 17.16
CA LYS A 95 -5.84 -12.38 18.20
C LYS A 95 -6.40 -12.24 19.62
N MET A 96 -7.13 -11.14 19.89
CA MET A 96 -7.65 -10.83 21.23
C MET A 96 -8.76 -11.79 21.68
N THR A 97 -9.59 -12.26 20.77
CA THR A 97 -10.70 -13.16 21.09
C THR A 97 -10.29 -14.61 21.36
N GLY A 98 -9.03 -14.97 21.04
CA GLY A 98 -8.55 -16.35 21.19
C GLY A 98 -9.17 -17.35 20.20
N ILE A 99 -9.97 -16.88 19.23
CA ILE A 99 -10.66 -17.68 18.21
C ILE A 99 -9.67 -18.58 17.43
N ALA A 100 -8.42 -18.17 17.29
CA ALA A 100 -7.36 -18.98 16.66
C ALA A 100 -7.22 -20.37 17.28
N SER A 101 -7.51 -20.52 18.59
CA SER A 101 -7.49 -21.82 19.27
C SER A 101 -8.62 -22.74 18.85
N ASP A 102 -9.73 -22.20 18.37
CA ASP A 102 -10.94 -22.92 18.02
C ASP A 102 -10.97 -23.34 16.54
N ILE A 103 -10.04 -22.83 15.72
CA ILE A 103 -9.87 -23.23 14.33
C ILE A 103 -9.17 -24.59 14.27
N ALA A 104 -9.84 -25.58 13.69
CA ALA A 104 -9.32 -26.93 13.60
C ALA A 104 -8.05 -27.02 12.73
N ASP A 105 -8.07 -26.34 11.57
CA ASP A 105 -6.91 -26.27 10.68
C ASP A 105 -5.95 -25.17 11.12
N LYS A 106 -4.91 -25.55 11.86
CA LYS A 106 -3.88 -24.62 12.34
C LYS A 106 -3.02 -24.04 11.22
N GLN A 107 -2.98 -24.72 10.06
CA GLN A 107 -2.18 -24.22 8.94
C GLN A 107 -2.76 -22.91 8.40
N ILE A 108 -4.08 -22.76 8.31
CA ILE A 108 -4.69 -21.52 7.85
C ILE A 108 -4.40 -20.34 8.80
N VAL A 109 -4.29 -20.61 10.11
CA VAL A 109 -3.89 -19.57 11.08
C VAL A 109 -2.47 -19.13 10.83
N ILE A 110 -1.56 -20.06 10.60
CA ILE A 110 -0.15 -19.78 10.31
C ILE A 110 -0.02 -18.99 9.00
N ASP A 111 -0.73 -19.41 7.96
CA ASP A 111 -0.67 -18.76 6.65
C ASP A 111 -1.28 -17.36 6.70
N LEU A 112 -2.35 -17.16 7.47
CA LEU A 112 -2.93 -15.86 7.73
C LEU A 112 -1.93 -14.92 8.43
N LEU A 113 -1.29 -15.37 9.50
CA LEU A 113 -0.29 -14.57 10.21
C LEU A 113 0.91 -14.23 9.32
N ARG A 114 1.33 -15.16 8.46
CA ARG A 114 2.38 -14.94 7.46
C ARG A 114 1.95 -13.88 6.45
N CYS A 115 0.72 -13.94 5.96
CA CYS A 115 0.16 -12.95 5.03
C CYS A 115 0.23 -11.53 5.63
N TYR A 116 -0.17 -11.33 6.88
CA TYR A 116 -0.06 -10.03 7.54
C TYR A 116 1.38 -9.58 7.81
N ASN A 117 2.30 -10.51 8.08
CA ASN A 117 3.73 -10.17 8.18
C ASN A 117 4.30 -9.69 6.84
N GLU A 118 3.87 -10.28 5.73
CA GLU A 118 4.25 -9.85 4.38
C GLU A 118 3.65 -8.48 4.04
N LEU A 119 2.40 -8.20 4.43
CA LEU A 119 1.82 -6.86 4.36
C LEU A 119 2.63 -5.84 5.15
N GLY A 120 3.08 -6.19 6.35
CA GLY A 120 3.97 -5.34 7.15
C GLY A 120 5.31 -5.07 6.47
N ALA A 121 5.89 -6.06 5.79
CA ALA A 121 7.11 -5.89 5.01
C ALA A 121 6.90 -4.99 3.79
N PHE A 122 5.77 -5.15 3.09
CA PHE A 122 5.37 -4.26 1.99
C PHE A 122 5.19 -2.83 2.51
N ASP A 123 4.47 -2.64 3.61
CA ASP A 123 4.25 -1.32 4.23
C ASP A 123 5.57 -0.62 4.58
N ASN A 124 6.52 -1.37 5.14
CA ASN A 124 7.85 -0.85 5.43
C ASN A 124 8.61 -0.42 4.16
N SER A 125 8.50 -1.19 3.07
CA SER A 125 9.10 -0.83 1.77
C SER A 125 8.50 0.47 1.23
N MET A 126 7.19 0.67 1.35
CA MET A 126 6.53 1.91 0.98
C MET A 126 6.97 3.07 1.88
N ASN A 127 7.12 2.85 3.18
CA ASN A 127 7.64 3.87 4.10
C ASN A 127 9.04 4.32 3.69
N ILE A 128 9.95 3.40 3.36
CA ILE A 128 11.30 3.71 2.90
C ILE A 128 11.26 4.50 1.60
N TYR A 129 10.43 4.10 0.64
CA TYR A 129 10.28 4.79 -0.64
C TYR A 129 9.80 6.24 -0.47
N TYR A 130 8.75 6.44 0.30
CA TYR A 130 8.20 7.78 0.55
C TYR A 130 9.11 8.64 1.43
N ASP A 131 9.84 8.06 2.38
CA ASP A 131 10.85 8.77 3.16
C ASP A 131 12.00 9.28 2.29
N GLN A 132 12.49 8.48 1.35
CA GLN A 132 13.50 8.91 0.37
C GLN A 132 12.97 10.01 -0.54
N ARG A 133 11.73 9.91 -1.00
CA ARG A 133 11.04 10.95 -1.76
C ARG A 133 10.99 12.26 -0.98
N MET A 134 10.52 12.20 0.27
CA MET A 134 10.45 13.37 1.15
C MET A 134 11.82 14.04 1.33
N LYS A 135 12.87 13.26 1.58
CA LYS A 135 14.23 13.78 1.73
C LYS A 135 14.77 14.41 0.44
N ALA A 136 14.33 13.97 -0.71
CA ALA A 136 14.77 14.53 -1.99
C ALA A 136 13.99 15.80 -2.38
N ILE A 137 12.67 15.79 -2.19
CA ILE A 137 11.75 16.79 -2.76
C ILE A 137 11.47 17.94 -1.78
N LEU A 138 11.18 17.63 -0.50
CA LEU A 138 10.71 18.64 0.45
C LEU A 138 11.68 19.82 0.66
N PRO A 139 13.00 19.62 0.81
CA PRO A 139 13.93 20.76 0.99
C PRO A 139 13.93 21.71 -0.22
N GLU A 140 13.80 21.17 -1.42
CA GLU A 140 13.76 21.95 -2.65
C GLU A 140 12.43 22.71 -2.78
N GLN A 141 11.32 22.10 -2.40
CA GLN A 141 10.03 22.76 -2.36
C GLN A 141 9.98 23.91 -1.36
N MET A 142 10.54 23.73 -0.17
CA MET A 142 10.58 24.76 0.87
C MET A 142 11.49 25.91 0.49
N GLY A 143 12.61 25.63 -0.21
CA GLY A 143 13.56 26.64 -0.68
C GLY A 143 12.99 27.55 -1.78
N GLU A 144 12.09 27.02 -2.63
CA GLU A 144 11.50 27.75 -3.76
C GLU A 144 10.12 28.37 -3.45
N THR A 145 9.63 28.26 -2.21
CA THR A 145 8.32 28.80 -1.80
C THR A 145 7.16 28.40 -2.73
N LEU A 146 7.09 27.13 -3.14
CA LEU A 146 6.03 26.59 -4.01
C LEU A 146 4.59 26.83 -3.51
N TRP A 147 4.46 27.28 -2.28
CA TRP A 147 3.19 27.49 -1.58
C TRP A 147 2.75 28.96 -1.51
N SER A 148 3.51 29.91 -2.11
CA SER A 148 3.07 31.29 -2.15
C SER A 148 2.11 31.53 -3.30
N ALA A 149 1.07 32.32 -3.09
CA ALA A 149 0.04 32.62 -4.09
C ALA A 149 0.62 33.26 -5.38
N ASP A 150 1.79 33.89 -5.29
CA ASP A 150 2.45 34.59 -6.39
C ASP A 150 3.52 33.73 -7.11
N THR A 151 3.68 32.44 -6.72
CA THR A 151 4.71 31.60 -7.31
C THR A 151 4.25 30.99 -8.62
N ASN A 152 5.02 31.23 -9.69
CA ASN A 152 4.88 30.45 -10.93
C ASN A 152 5.39 29.03 -10.65
N ILE A 153 4.44 28.11 -10.45
CA ILE A 153 4.67 26.70 -10.05
C ILE A 153 5.58 26.00 -11.08
N ASP A 154 5.39 26.25 -12.36
CA ASP A 154 6.16 25.62 -13.43
C ASP A 154 7.63 26.03 -13.39
N LYS A 155 7.87 27.34 -13.13
CA LYS A 155 9.23 27.88 -12.97
C LYS A 155 9.91 27.34 -11.72
N ALA A 156 9.18 27.21 -10.62
CA ALA A 156 9.71 26.65 -9.38
C ALA A 156 10.00 25.15 -9.54
N PHE A 157 9.14 24.40 -10.25
CA PHE A 157 9.38 23.01 -10.56
C PHE A 157 10.60 22.81 -11.51
N GLY A 158 10.77 23.68 -12.51
CA GLY A 158 11.97 23.68 -13.36
C GLY A 158 13.27 23.86 -12.57
N LYS A 159 13.28 24.78 -11.60
CA LYS A 159 14.43 24.94 -10.70
C LYS A 159 14.66 23.71 -9.81
N MET A 160 13.61 23.12 -9.29
CA MET A 160 13.69 21.86 -8.53
C MET A 160 14.33 20.74 -9.35
N LEU A 161 13.97 20.59 -10.63
CA LEU A 161 14.55 19.62 -11.55
C LEU A 161 16.04 19.88 -11.84
N ALA A 162 16.56 21.09 -11.62
CA ALA A 162 17.99 21.40 -11.71
C ALA A 162 18.78 20.79 -10.53
N SER A 163 18.14 20.49 -9.40
CA SER A 163 18.80 19.89 -8.24
C SER A 163 19.30 18.49 -8.54
N LYS A 164 20.59 18.25 -8.27
CA LYS A 164 21.22 16.93 -8.38
C LYS A 164 20.50 15.89 -7.51
N LYS A 165 20.02 16.31 -6.33
CA LYS A 165 19.34 15.44 -5.38
C LYS A 165 18.00 14.93 -5.93
N VAL A 166 17.21 15.83 -6.52
CA VAL A 166 15.95 15.51 -7.19
C VAL A 166 16.17 14.60 -8.39
N ARG A 167 17.15 14.94 -9.26
CA ARG A 167 17.50 14.10 -10.43
C ARG A 167 17.95 12.71 -10.04
N ASN A 168 18.75 12.58 -8.99
CA ASN A 168 19.18 11.28 -8.48
C ASN A 168 17.98 10.45 -8.01
N TRP A 169 17.06 11.05 -7.26
CA TRP A 169 15.86 10.37 -6.80
C TRP A 169 14.97 9.95 -7.98
N LEU A 170 14.68 10.86 -8.91
CA LEU A 170 13.94 10.54 -10.14
C LEU A 170 14.58 9.40 -10.93
N GLY A 171 15.92 9.37 -11.00
CA GLY A 171 16.68 8.30 -11.64
C GLY A 171 16.60 6.95 -10.91
N MET A 172 16.28 6.96 -9.61
CA MET A 172 16.10 5.73 -8.80
C MET A 172 14.71 5.13 -8.95
N ILE A 173 13.66 5.94 -9.17
CA ILE A 173 12.27 5.47 -9.22
C ILE A 173 12.10 4.21 -10.09
N PRO A 174 12.61 4.16 -11.35
CA PRO A 174 12.42 2.98 -12.20
C PRO A 174 13.02 1.67 -11.66
N ARG A 175 13.86 1.75 -10.64
CA ARG A 175 14.61 0.64 -10.05
C ARG A 175 14.28 0.43 -8.57
N ALA A 176 13.34 1.21 -8.00
CA ALA A 176 13.02 1.17 -6.58
C ALA A 176 12.38 -0.17 -6.18
N PHE A 177 11.63 -0.76 -7.09
CA PHE A 177 11.02 -2.08 -6.94
C PHE A 177 11.33 -2.93 -8.18
N ASP A 178 11.42 -4.26 -7.99
CA ASP A 178 11.52 -5.17 -9.12
C ASP A 178 10.23 -5.20 -9.95
N SER A 179 10.30 -5.79 -11.14
CA SER A 179 9.21 -5.75 -12.13
C SER A 179 7.93 -6.45 -11.66
N HIS A 180 8.03 -7.36 -10.69
CA HIS A 180 6.90 -8.18 -10.21
C HIS A 180 6.56 -7.93 -8.74
N TYR A 181 7.16 -6.90 -8.13
CA TYR A 181 7.02 -6.64 -6.70
C TYR A 181 5.56 -6.49 -6.26
N PHE A 182 4.79 -5.69 -6.99
CA PHE A 182 3.39 -5.44 -6.68
C PHE A 182 2.53 -6.65 -7.00
N GLU A 183 2.71 -7.25 -8.19
CA GLU A 183 1.98 -8.44 -8.64
C GLU A 183 2.12 -9.61 -7.66
N THR A 184 3.34 -9.87 -7.21
CA THR A 184 3.61 -10.94 -6.23
C THR A 184 2.87 -10.71 -4.91
N ASN A 185 2.79 -9.47 -4.44
CA ASN A 185 2.05 -9.16 -3.21
C ASN A 185 0.53 -9.22 -3.43
N GLU A 186 0.02 -8.78 -4.58
CA GLU A 186 -1.39 -8.94 -4.98
C GLU A 186 -1.80 -10.42 -4.97
N GLU A 187 -1.07 -11.27 -5.69
CA GLU A 187 -1.33 -12.72 -5.81
C GLU A 187 -1.37 -13.43 -4.46
N LYS A 188 -0.50 -13.07 -3.54
CA LYS A 188 -0.49 -13.64 -2.18
C LYS A 188 -1.75 -13.30 -1.39
N LEU A 189 -2.19 -12.02 -1.45
CA LEU A 189 -3.42 -11.61 -0.79
C LEU A 189 -4.65 -12.27 -1.42
N GLU A 190 -4.73 -12.28 -2.75
CA GLU A 190 -5.82 -12.92 -3.48
C GLU A 190 -5.94 -14.41 -3.13
N THR A 191 -4.79 -15.10 -3.05
CA THR A 191 -4.75 -16.52 -2.65
C THR A 191 -5.29 -16.70 -1.22
N MET A 192 -4.87 -15.87 -0.27
CA MET A 192 -5.34 -15.94 1.11
C MET A 192 -6.83 -15.63 1.23
N ILE A 193 -7.31 -14.60 0.54
CA ILE A 193 -8.73 -14.22 0.50
C ILE A 193 -9.56 -15.38 -0.06
N ALA A 194 -9.17 -15.94 -1.19
CA ALA A 194 -9.87 -17.05 -1.83
C ALA A 194 -9.96 -18.28 -0.91
N GLU A 195 -8.88 -18.59 -0.19
CA GLU A 195 -8.86 -19.71 0.77
C GLU A 195 -9.80 -19.47 1.96
N LEU A 196 -9.84 -18.24 2.51
CA LEU A 196 -10.75 -17.87 3.59
C LEU A 196 -12.21 -17.95 3.14
N GLU A 197 -12.52 -17.41 1.97
CA GLU A 197 -13.87 -17.44 1.41
C GLU A 197 -14.38 -18.84 1.13
N LYS A 198 -13.54 -19.67 0.55
CA LYS A 198 -13.88 -21.08 0.27
C LYS A 198 -14.25 -21.85 1.54
N ARG A 199 -13.61 -21.51 2.68
CA ARG A 199 -13.80 -22.26 3.94
C ARG A 199 -14.88 -21.68 4.84
N TYR A 200 -15.11 -20.36 4.77
CA TYR A 200 -15.91 -19.65 5.78
C TYR A 200 -17.08 -18.83 5.21
N GLN A 201 -17.38 -18.95 3.93
CA GLN A 201 -18.62 -18.41 3.33
C GLN A 201 -19.89 -19.15 3.70
#